data_67915debe7ee74cfcb60befcb6adc994
#
_entry.id   67915debe7ee74cfcb60befcb6adc994
#
_cell.length_a   1.000
_cell.length_b   1.000
_cell.length_c   1.000
_cell.angle_alpha   90.00
_cell.angle_beta   90.00
_cell.angle_gamma   90.00
#
_symmetry.space_group_name_H-M   'P 1'
#
loop_
_entity.id
_entity.type
_entity.pdbx_description
1 polymer ?
#
loop_
_entity_poly.entity_id
_entity_poly.type
_entity_poly.pdbx_seq_one_letter_code
_entity_poly.pdbx_strand_id
1 'polypeptide(L)'
;MNNKSKNTKKSPAFIIMKRELQAYFTSPTAYIVTGLFVLICGIIFFATFFLQNSADLRAFFALLPMLLSFFVPALTMRLFSEESKSGSMETLMTLPVNEVHVVTGKYLASFLSTLIMISPSIFYVITTAIFGDPDVGPIIGGYIGTIFLCAGFTAVGVFASSVTKNQIIAFFTGFIICIALTMIDTFLVFLPSNIVEFVSYISADMHFRSITQGIID
;
A
#
# COMPACT_ATOMS: atom_id res chain seq x y z
N MET A 1 -48.30 3.13 17.45
CA MET A 1 -47.38 3.40 16.33
C MET A 1 -45.98 3.33 16.86
N ASN A 2 -45.31 2.21 16.63
CA ASN A 2 -44.01 1.92 17.26
C ASN A 2 -42.89 2.08 16.21
N ASN A 3 -42.34 3.28 16.16
CA ASN A 3 -41.29 3.62 15.23
C ASN A 3 -39.94 3.12 15.80
N LYS A 4 -39.67 1.82 15.63
CA LYS A 4 -38.35 1.27 15.89
C LYS A 4 -37.38 1.85 14.86
N SER A 5 -36.76 2.96 15.16
CA SER A 5 -35.56 3.44 14.48
C SER A 5 -34.56 2.28 14.45
N LYS A 6 -34.32 1.71 13.28
CA LYS A 6 -33.21 0.78 13.02
C LYS A 6 -31.92 1.55 13.20
N ASN A 7 -31.48 1.66 14.44
CA ASN A 7 -30.15 2.14 14.78
C ASN A 7 -29.18 1.02 14.35
N THR A 8 -28.75 1.04 13.10
CA THR A 8 -27.70 0.18 12.59
C THR A 8 -26.43 0.51 13.38
N LYS A 9 -26.16 -0.23 14.46
CA LYS A 9 -24.92 -0.14 15.24
C LYS A 9 -23.78 -0.41 14.25
N LYS A 10 -23.13 0.65 13.79
CA LYS A 10 -21.93 0.56 12.96
C LYS A 10 -20.91 -0.28 13.72
N SER A 11 -20.25 -1.23 13.05
CA SER A 11 -19.25 -2.06 13.70
C SER A 11 -18.14 -1.18 14.31
N PRO A 12 -17.61 -1.52 15.48
CA PRO A 12 -16.53 -0.76 16.12
C PRO A 12 -15.33 -0.54 15.19
N ALA A 13 -14.97 -1.55 14.39
CA ALA A 13 -13.91 -1.45 13.39
C ALA A 13 -14.16 -0.35 12.36
N PHE A 14 -15.40 -0.16 11.90
CA PHE A 14 -15.74 0.90 10.96
C PHE A 14 -15.62 2.31 11.57
N ILE A 15 -15.95 2.45 12.85
CA ILE A 15 -15.82 3.73 13.57
C ILE A 15 -14.33 4.09 13.72
N ILE A 16 -13.50 3.11 14.09
CA ILE A 16 -12.04 3.27 14.19
C ILE A 16 -11.45 3.61 12.81
N MET A 17 -11.82 2.86 11.79
CA MET A 17 -11.38 3.13 10.41
C MET A 17 -11.67 4.57 9.98
N LYS A 18 -12.88 5.05 10.23
CA LYS A 18 -13.27 6.42 9.86
C LYS A 18 -12.46 7.47 10.63
N ARG A 19 -12.23 7.26 11.92
CA ARG A 19 -11.41 8.15 12.76
C ARG A 19 -9.97 8.22 12.26
N GLU A 20 -9.37 7.08 11.99
CA GLU A 20 -7.99 7.01 11.48
C GLU A 20 -7.87 7.66 10.09
N LEU A 21 -8.84 7.41 9.21
CA LEU A 21 -8.85 8.00 7.88
C LEU A 21 -8.99 9.54 7.96
N GLN A 22 -9.82 10.05 8.86
CA GLN A 22 -9.91 11.49 9.11
C GLN A 22 -8.60 12.06 9.66
N ALA A 23 -7.97 11.37 10.63
CA ALA A 23 -6.68 11.76 11.17
C ALA A 23 -5.59 11.80 10.08
N TYR A 24 -5.62 10.85 9.13
CA TYR A 24 -4.74 10.84 7.98
C TYR A 24 -4.89 12.13 7.15
N PHE A 25 -6.12 12.50 6.76
CA PHE A 25 -6.37 13.71 5.96
C PHE A 25 -6.15 15.02 6.69
N THR A 26 -6.11 15.04 8.02
CA THR A 26 -5.75 16.22 8.79
C THR A 26 -4.24 16.35 9.06
N SER A 27 -3.47 15.29 8.78
CA SER A 27 -2.02 15.26 9.03
C SER A 27 -1.22 15.87 7.87
N PRO A 28 -0.37 16.87 8.10
CA PRO A 28 0.50 17.41 7.07
C PRO A 28 1.44 16.37 6.44
N THR A 29 1.87 15.39 7.22
CA THR A 29 2.77 14.32 6.74
C THR A 29 2.13 13.45 5.66
N ALA A 30 0.83 13.21 5.73
CA ALA A 30 0.11 12.45 4.72
C ALA A 30 0.15 13.14 3.34
N TYR A 31 -0.05 14.46 3.32
CA TYR A 31 0.03 15.25 2.09
C TYR A 31 1.45 15.29 1.52
N ILE A 32 2.46 15.41 2.38
CA ILE A 32 3.87 15.42 1.96
C ILE A 32 4.23 14.07 1.32
N VAL A 33 3.90 12.95 1.98
CA VAL A 33 4.20 11.61 1.48
C VAL A 33 3.46 11.34 0.16
N THR A 34 2.16 11.65 0.10
CA THR A 34 1.35 11.49 -1.11
C THR A 34 1.84 12.38 -2.25
N GLY A 35 2.14 13.66 -1.96
CA GLY A 35 2.66 14.61 -2.94
C GLY A 35 4.01 14.17 -3.51
N LEU A 36 4.91 13.67 -2.65
CA LEU A 36 6.20 13.17 -3.06
C LEU A 36 6.07 11.89 -3.93
N PHE A 37 5.16 11.00 -3.56
CA PHE A 37 4.84 9.81 -4.35
C PHE A 37 4.35 10.19 -5.75
N VAL A 38 3.35 11.08 -5.84
CA VAL A 38 2.78 11.54 -7.11
C VAL A 38 3.82 12.24 -7.96
N LEU A 39 4.68 13.07 -7.34
CA LEU A 39 5.75 13.77 -8.04
C LEU A 39 6.76 12.79 -8.64
N ILE A 40 7.25 11.82 -7.87
CA ILE A 40 8.22 10.82 -8.35
C ILE A 40 7.59 9.95 -9.45
N CYS A 41 6.38 9.46 -9.23
CA CYS A 41 5.63 8.70 -10.25
C CYS A 41 5.43 9.52 -11.53
N GLY A 42 5.11 10.82 -11.38
CA GLY A 42 4.95 11.74 -12.50
C GLY A 42 6.24 11.91 -13.29
N ILE A 43 7.36 12.17 -12.63
CA ILE A 43 8.67 12.29 -13.30
C ILE A 43 9.01 11.02 -14.08
N ILE A 44 8.83 9.85 -13.46
CA ILE A 44 9.12 8.57 -14.10
C ILE A 44 8.20 8.34 -15.30
N PHE A 45 6.89 8.58 -15.14
CA PHE A 45 5.93 8.44 -16.23
C PHE A 45 6.23 9.36 -17.40
N PHE A 46 6.44 10.66 -17.15
CA PHE A 46 6.74 11.61 -18.21
C PHE A 46 8.08 11.35 -18.87
N ALA A 47 9.09 10.91 -18.12
CA ALA A 47 10.38 10.54 -18.68
C ALA A 47 10.26 9.33 -19.63
N THR A 48 9.53 8.29 -19.24
CA THR A 48 9.32 7.11 -20.10
C THR A 48 8.43 7.42 -21.28
N PHE A 49 7.34 8.14 -21.08
CA PHE A 49 6.38 8.45 -22.12
C PHE A 49 6.98 9.34 -23.23
N PHE A 50 7.62 10.46 -22.86
CA PHE A 50 8.14 11.43 -23.83
C PHE A 50 9.54 11.09 -24.36
N LEU A 51 10.43 10.49 -23.55
CA LEU A 51 11.79 10.17 -23.98
C LEU A 51 11.85 8.86 -24.78
N GLN A 52 11.04 7.87 -24.44
CA GLN A 52 11.01 6.59 -25.13
C GLN A 52 9.96 6.54 -26.25
N ASN A 53 9.12 7.58 -26.34
CA ASN A 53 8.05 7.69 -27.33
C ASN A 53 7.14 6.44 -27.36
N SER A 54 6.88 5.87 -26.15
CA SER A 54 6.14 4.64 -25.96
C SER A 54 4.89 4.91 -25.12
N ALA A 55 3.72 4.60 -25.67
CA ALA A 55 2.44 4.69 -24.96
C ALA A 55 2.18 3.46 -24.06
N ASP A 56 3.23 2.93 -23.41
CA ASP A 56 3.16 1.74 -22.59
C ASP A 56 3.36 2.06 -21.10
N LEU A 57 2.43 1.58 -20.27
CA LEU A 57 2.47 1.72 -18.81
C LEU A 57 3.21 0.56 -18.10
N ARG A 58 3.70 -0.45 -18.83
CA ARG A 58 4.40 -1.60 -18.24
C ARG A 58 5.63 -1.18 -17.46
N ALA A 59 6.42 -0.23 -17.99
CA ALA A 59 7.59 0.31 -17.29
C ALA A 59 7.21 1.04 -16.00
N PHE A 60 6.08 1.75 -15.99
CA PHE A 60 5.53 2.39 -14.79
C PHE A 60 5.14 1.35 -13.74
N PHE A 61 4.36 0.33 -14.13
CA PHE A 61 3.97 -0.74 -13.21
C PHE A 61 5.17 -1.52 -12.68
N ALA A 62 6.19 -1.77 -13.48
CA ALA A 62 7.40 -2.47 -13.03
C ALA A 62 8.16 -1.76 -11.91
N LEU A 63 8.03 -0.44 -11.80
CA LEU A 63 8.68 0.35 -10.74
C LEU A 63 7.81 0.51 -9.48
N LEU A 64 6.49 0.26 -9.58
CA LEU A 64 5.57 0.44 -8.46
C LEU A 64 5.94 -0.40 -7.22
N PRO A 65 6.33 -1.68 -7.31
CA PRO A 65 6.69 -2.47 -6.12
C PRO A 65 7.82 -1.83 -5.32
N MET A 66 8.84 -1.32 -6.01
CA MET A 66 9.95 -0.62 -5.36
C MET A 66 9.52 0.69 -4.70
N LEU A 67 8.71 1.49 -5.38
CA LEU A 67 8.18 2.75 -4.81
C LEU A 67 7.27 2.48 -3.62
N LEU A 68 6.35 1.54 -3.74
CA LEU A 68 5.41 1.19 -2.68
C LEU A 68 6.11 0.60 -1.46
N SER A 69 7.23 -0.12 -1.64
CA SER A 69 8.02 -0.64 -0.51
C SER A 69 8.55 0.47 0.40
N PHE A 70 8.74 1.67 -0.12
CA PHE A 70 9.14 2.86 0.65
C PHE A 70 7.93 3.65 1.17
N PHE A 71 6.97 3.96 0.28
CA PHE A 71 5.88 4.87 0.60
C PHE A 71 4.81 4.28 1.51
N VAL A 72 4.51 2.97 1.41
CA VAL A 72 3.51 2.32 2.27
C VAL A 72 3.98 2.27 3.73
N PRO A 73 5.22 1.84 4.06
CA PRO A 73 5.74 1.97 5.42
C PRO A 73 5.76 3.40 5.95
N ALA A 74 6.04 4.39 5.10
CA ALA A 74 6.02 5.80 5.49
C ALA A 74 4.61 6.27 5.90
N LEU A 75 3.56 5.76 5.26
CA LEU A 75 2.17 6.04 5.63
C LEU A 75 1.75 5.33 6.91
N THR A 76 2.20 4.09 7.11
CA THR A 76 1.73 3.21 8.17
C THR A 76 2.54 3.32 9.47
N MET A 77 3.74 3.91 9.42
CA MET A 77 4.67 3.97 10.57
C MET A 77 4.07 4.56 11.85
N ARG A 78 3.06 5.44 11.72
CA ARG A 78 2.47 6.19 12.85
C ARG A 78 1.30 5.48 13.52
N LEU A 79 0.69 4.49 12.89
CA LEU A 79 -0.60 3.88 13.27
C LEU A 79 -0.66 3.37 14.72
N PHE A 80 0.36 2.67 15.15
CA PHE A 80 0.49 2.13 16.50
C PHE A 80 1.64 2.76 17.27
N SER A 81 2.75 3.10 16.60
CA SER A 81 3.94 3.62 17.26
C SER A 81 3.69 4.96 17.96
N GLU A 82 2.87 5.84 17.40
CA GLU A 82 2.52 7.14 17.97
C GLU A 82 1.61 6.98 19.21
N GLU A 83 0.60 6.12 19.14
CA GLU A 83 -0.28 5.82 20.27
C GLU A 83 0.47 5.12 21.40
N SER A 84 1.38 4.20 21.06
CA SER A 84 2.22 3.52 22.03
C SER A 84 3.22 4.47 22.69
N LYS A 85 3.75 5.46 21.95
CA LYS A 85 4.63 6.49 22.47
C LYS A 85 3.92 7.48 23.40
N SER A 86 2.68 7.87 23.06
CA SER A 86 1.88 8.83 23.83
C SER A 86 1.16 8.22 25.03
N GLY A 87 1.17 6.88 25.18
CA GLY A 87 0.40 6.16 26.21
C GLY A 87 -1.10 6.08 25.92
N SER A 88 -1.57 6.64 24.81
CA SER A 88 -2.99 6.58 24.42
C SER A 88 -3.47 5.18 24.06
N MET A 89 -2.55 4.26 23.78
CA MET A 89 -2.82 2.85 23.58
C MET A 89 -3.46 2.20 24.83
N GLU A 90 -2.98 2.54 26.01
CA GLU A 90 -3.55 2.04 27.29
C GLU A 90 -5.01 2.49 27.45
N THR A 91 -5.30 3.75 27.13
CA THR A 91 -6.66 4.29 27.16
C THR A 91 -7.56 3.61 26.12
N LEU A 92 -7.03 3.28 24.93
CA LEU A 92 -7.79 2.56 23.91
C LEU A 92 -8.14 1.13 24.36
N MET A 93 -7.25 0.47 25.10
CA MET A 93 -7.45 -0.89 25.63
C MET A 93 -8.44 -0.93 26.82
N THR A 94 -8.70 0.19 27.51
CA THR A 94 -9.73 0.25 28.55
C THR A 94 -11.16 0.36 28.01
N LEU A 95 -11.31 0.68 26.74
CA LEU A 95 -12.61 0.71 26.07
C LEU A 95 -13.13 -0.74 25.86
N PRO A 96 -14.46 -0.98 25.92
CA PRO A 96 -15.04 -2.29 25.68
C PRO A 96 -15.04 -2.64 24.16
N VAL A 97 -13.86 -2.61 23.55
CA VAL A 97 -13.63 -2.88 22.13
C VAL A 97 -12.66 -4.04 22.00
N ASN A 98 -13.00 -5.02 21.16
CA ASN A 98 -12.10 -6.15 20.90
C ASN A 98 -10.86 -5.67 20.12
N GLU A 99 -9.68 -6.16 20.50
CA GLU A 99 -8.39 -5.86 19.86
C GLU A 99 -8.43 -6.11 18.34
N VAL A 100 -9.13 -7.16 17.92
CA VAL A 100 -9.33 -7.47 16.48
C VAL A 100 -10.02 -6.31 15.74
N HIS A 101 -10.99 -5.64 16.37
CA HIS A 101 -11.66 -4.49 15.75
C HIS A 101 -10.73 -3.27 15.65
N VAL A 102 -9.79 -3.12 16.58
CA VAL A 102 -8.78 -2.05 16.52
C VAL A 102 -7.81 -2.30 15.38
N VAL A 103 -7.24 -3.51 15.31
CA VAL A 103 -6.27 -3.86 14.27
C VAL A 103 -6.91 -3.82 12.88
N THR A 104 -8.09 -4.42 12.71
CA THR A 104 -8.80 -4.40 11.42
C THR A 104 -9.22 -3.00 11.01
N GLY A 105 -9.68 -2.17 11.95
CA GLY A 105 -10.04 -0.78 11.67
C GLY A 105 -8.84 0.06 11.20
N LYS A 106 -7.70 -0.07 11.88
CA LYS A 106 -6.45 0.62 11.49
C LYS A 106 -5.88 0.10 10.17
N TYR A 107 -5.91 -1.23 9.96
CA TYR A 107 -5.49 -1.83 8.70
C TYR A 107 -6.32 -1.31 7.52
N LEU A 108 -7.65 -1.32 7.63
CA LEU A 108 -8.54 -0.85 6.58
C LEU A 108 -8.36 0.66 6.31
N ALA A 109 -8.14 1.46 7.35
CA ALA A 109 -7.87 2.89 7.18
C ALA A 109 -6.57 3.14 6.40
N SER A 110 -5.49 2.45 6.76
CA SER A 110 -4.20 2.59 6.08
C SER A 110 -4.23 2.03 4.66
N PHE A 111 -4.90 0.92 4.43
CA PHE A 111 -5.10 0.37 3.10
C PHE A 111 -5.85 1.35 2.18
N LEU A 112 -6.97 1.92 2.67
CA LEU A 112 -7.70 2.96 1.92
C LEU A 112 -6.84 4.20 1.68
N SER A 113 -6.05 4.63 2.66
CA SER A 113 -5.12 5.76 2.49
C SER A 113 -4.07 5.50 1.41
N THR A 114 -3.56 4.26 1.34
CA THR A 114 -2.61 3.83 0.29
C THR A 114 -3.29 3.82 -1.09
N LEU A 115 -4.53 3.34 -1.20
CA LEU A 115 -5.28 3.39 -2.45
C LEU A 115 -5.54 4.82 -2.92
N ILE A 116 -5.86 5.73 -1.99
CA ILE A 116 -6.03 7.16 -2.29
C ILE A 116 -4.71 7.77 -2.76
N MET A 117 -3.58 7.39 -2.15
CA MET A 117 -2.25 7.84 -2.60
C MET A 117 -1.95 7.44 -4.06
N ILE A 118 -2.40 6.27 -4.49
CA ILE A 118 -2.19 5.77 -5.85
C ILE A 118 -3.21 6.34 -6.84
N SER A 119 -4.40 6.75 -6.37
CA SER A 119 -5.49 7.19 -7.26
C SER A 119 -5.11 8.26 -8.30
N PRO A 120 -4.17 9.20 -8.06
CA PRO A 120 -3.74 10.16 -9.09
C PRO A 120 -3.05 9.51 -10.28
N SER A 121 -2.53 8.28 -10.15
CA SER A 121 -1.92 7.56 -11.28
C SER A 121 -2.92 7.24 -12.40
N ILE A 122 -4.22 7.29 -12.13
CA ILE A 122 -5.28 7.16 -13.14
C ILE A 122 -5.15 8.22 -14.24
N PHE A 123 -4.65 9.42 -13.89
CA PHE A 123 -4.38 10.46 -14.89
C PHE A 123 -3.33 10.04 -15.91
N TYR A 124 -2.38 9.17 -15.56
CA TYR A 124 -1.40 8.65 -16.50
C TYR A 124 -2.05 7.75 -17.56
N VAL A 125 -3.04 6.93 -17.14
CA VAL A 125 -3.83 6.11 -18.07
C VAL A 125 -4.61 6.98 -19.04
N ILE A 126 -5.26 8.03 -18.53
CA ILE A 126 -6.01 8.98 -19.37
C ILE A 126 -5.08 9.67 -20.36
N THR A 127 -3.91 10.12 -19.90
CA THR A 127 -2.90 10.75 -20.78
C THR A 127 -2.45 9.79 -21.89
N THR A 128 -2.15 8.53 -21.53
CA THR A 128 -1.72 7.51 -22.47
C THR A 128 -2.81 7.19 -23.49
N ALA A 129 -4.08 7.15 -23.07
CA ALA A 129 -5.22 6.90 -23.94
C ALA A 129 -5.51 8.08 -24.92
N ILE A 130 -5.17 9.32 -24.55
CA ILE A 130 -5.35 10.49 -25.41
C ILE A 130 -4.26 10.58 -26.48
N PHE A 131 -3.02 10.25 -26.13
CA PHE A 131 -1.85 10.46 -27.00
C PHE A 131 -1.34 9.20 -27.68
N GLY A 132 -1.90 8.03 -27.37
CA GLY A 132 -1.50 6.74 -27.93
C GLY A 132 -2.63 5.72 -27.91
N ASP A 133 -2.31 4.48 -28.26
CA ASP A 133 -3.22 3.33 -28.23
C ASP A 133 -2.70 2.31 -27.21
N PRO A 134 -2.99 2.52 -25.90
CA PRO A 134 -2.46 1.67 -24.83
C PRO A 134 -3.15 0.30 -24.81
N ASP A 135 -2.37 -0.74 -24.55
CA ASP A 135 -2.89 -2.08 -24.30
C ASP A 135 -3.65 -2.11 -22.94
N VAL A 136 -4.96 -2.33 -22.99
CA VAL A 136 -5.86 -2.30 -21.81
C VAL A 136 -5.60 -3.47 -20.87
N GLY A 137 -5.17 -4.62 -21.37
CA GLY A 137 -4.92 -5.82 -20.56
C GLY A 137 -3.88 -5.59 -19.46
N PRO A 138 -2.65 -5.17 -19.79
CA PRO A 138 -1.62 -4.83 -18.81
C PRO A 138 -2.02 -3.71 -17.83
N ILE A 139 -2.84 -2.76 -18.26
CA ILE A 139 -3.31 -1.68 -17.38
C ILE A 139 -4.22 -2.23 -16.29
N ILE A 140 -5.24 -3.01 -16.66
CA ILE A 140 -6.15 -3.61 -15.68
C ILE A 140 -5.40 -4.57 -14.75
N GLY A 141 -4.57 -5.45 -15.32
CA GLY A 141 -3.72 -6.36 -14.56
C GLY A 141 -2.80 -5.61 -13.60
N GLY A 142 -2.16 -4.53 -14.07
CA GLY A 142 -1.29 -3.68 -13.28
C GLY A 142 -1.98 -3.06 -12.06
N TYR A 143 -3.18 -2.52 -12.21
CA TYR A 143 -3.94 -1.96 -11.09
C TYR A 143 -4.43 -3.04 -10.12
N ILE A 144 -4.91 -4.18 -10.61
CA ILE A 144 -5.30 -5.31 -9.75
C ILE A 144 -4.11 -5.79 -8.93
N GLY A 145 -2.96 -6.03 -9.58
CA GLY A 145 -1.72 -6.40 -8.91
C GLY A 145 -1.30 -5.36 -7.87
N THR A 146 -1.38 -4.06 -8.21
CA THR A 146 -1.07 -2.97 -7.29
C THR A 146 -1.96 -2.97 -6.05
N ILE A 147 -3.26 -3.25 -6.17
CA ILE A 147 -4.19 -3.35 -5.03
C ILE A 147 -3.77 -4.49 -4.10
N PHE A 148 -3.44 -5.68 -4.63
CA PHE A 148 -2.98 -6.80 -3.83
C PHE A 148 -1.63 -6.50 -3.15
N LEU A 149 -0.71 -5.89 -3.88
CA LEU A 149 0.59 -5.48 -3.34
C LEU A 149 0.42 -4.47 -2.18
N CYS A 150 -0.44 -3.48 -2.35
CA CYS A 150 -0.77 -2.52 -1.31
C CYS A 150 -1.38 -3.20 -0.08
N ALA A 151 -2.25 -4.17 -0.26
CA ALA A 151 -2.84 -4.93 0.85
C ALA A 151 -1.75 -5.67 1.65
N GLY A 152 -0.82 -6.35 0.97
CA GLY A 152 0.31 -7.03 1.61
C GLY A 152 1.26 -6.07 2.32
N PHE A 153 1.70 -5.01 1.64
CA PHE A 153 2.63 -4.03 2.22
C PHE A 153 2.01 -3.25 3.37
N THR A 154 0.72 -2.94 3.30
CA THR A 154 -0.01 -2.33 4.42
C THR A 154 -0.03 -3.25 5.64
N ALA A 155 -0.22 -4.56 5.47
CA ALA A 155 -0.18 -5.52 6.57
C ALA A 155 1.21 -5.54 7.23
N VAL A 156 2.27 -5.56 6.44
CA VAL A 156 3.67 -5.47 6.91
C VAL A 156 3.90 -4.16 7.67
N GLY A 157 3.44 -3.03 7.14
CA GLY A 157 3.61 -1.73 7.76
C GLY A 157 2.85 -1.57 9.09
N VAL A 158 1.62 -2.10 9.16
CA VAL A 158 0.83 -2.17 10.40
C VAL A 158 1.55 -3.04 11.44
N PHE A 159 2.08 -4.20 11.05
CA PHE A 159 2.88 -5.06 11.90
C PHE A 159 4.13 -4.33 12.41
N ALA A 160 4.92 -3.72 11.53
CA ALA A 160 6.12 -2.98 11.90
C ALA A 160 5.83 -1.84 12.88
N SER A 161 4.71 -1.11 12.66
CA SER A 161 4.27 -0.04 13.56
C SER A 161 3.83 -0.55 14.94
N SER A 162 3.34 -1.80 15.04
CA SER A 162 2.89 -2.38 16.32
C SER A 162 4.03 -2.84 17.22
N VAL A 163 5.17 -3.18 16.65
CA VAL A 163 6.32 -3.75 17.40
C VAL A 163 7.16 -2.69 18.11
N THR A 164 7.07 -1.41 17.72
CA THR A 164 7.94 -0.36 18.25
C THR A 164 7.18 0.91 18.63
N LYS A 165 7.68 1.62 19.64
CA LYS A 165 7.20 2.96 20.04
C LYS A 165 7.81 4.11 19.24
N ASN A 166 8.79 3.81 18.38
CA ASN A 166 9.50 4.81 17.59
C ASN A 166 9.07 4.73 16.12
N GLN A 167 8.49 5.81 15.60
CA GLN A 167 8.00 5.91 14.22
C GLN A 167 9.11 5.66 13.18
N ILE A 168 10.34 6.14 13.45
CA ILE A 168 11.47 5.97 12.53
C ILE A 168 11.88 4.49 12.47
N ILE A 169 11.91 3.80 13.62
CA ILE A 169 12.22 2.37 13.67
C ILE A 169 11.10 1.58 12.99
N ALA A 170 9.82 1.94 13.21
CA ALA A 170 8.69 1.33 12.52
C ALA A 170 8.80 1.46 10.99
N PHE A 171 9.16 2.66 10.52
CA PHE A 171 9.39 2.90 9.09
C PHE A 171 10.49 2.01 8.53
N PHE A 172 11.70 2.02 9.13
CA PHE A 172 12.81 1.23 8.61
C PHE A 172 12.53 -0.28 8.68
N THR A 173 11.89 -0.76 9.75
CA THR A 173 11.50 -2.18 9.87
C THR A 173 10.52 -2.56 8.75
N GLY A 174 9.48 -1.79 8.55
CA GLY A 174 8.51 -2.01 7.46
C GLY A 174 9.16 -1.92 6.08
N PHE A 175 10.00 -0.91 5.86
CA PHE A 175 10.73 -0.72 4.59
C PHE A 175 11.65 -1.89 4.28
N ILE A 176 12.46 -2.35 5.25
CA ILE A 176 13.39 -3.49 5.06
C ILE A 176 12.60 -4.76 4.71
N ILE A 177 11.48 -5.03 5.37
CA ILE A 177 10.66 -6.20 5.06
C ILE A 177 10.04 -6.07 3.67
N CYS A 178 9.44 -4.92 3.33
CA CYS A 178 8.82 -4.71 2.03
C CYS A 178 9.84 -4.76 0.87
N ILE A 179 11.01 -4.13 1.02
CA ILE A 179 12.06 -4.16 0.00
C ILE A 179 12.66 -5.57 -0.14
N ALA A 180 12.80 -6.32 0.96
CA ALA A 180 13.23 -7.70 0.91
C ALA A 180 12.25 -8.58 0.12
N LEU A 181 10.93 -8.40 0.34
CA LEU A 181 9.89 -9.11 -0.42
C LEU A 181 9.87 -8.73 -1.90
N THR A 182 10.23 -7.50 -2.23
CA THR A 182 10.31 -7.02 -3.62
C THR A 182 11.56 -7.50 -4.33
N MET A 183 12.69 -7.51 -3.61
CA MET A 183 14.00 -7.84 -4.20
C MET A 183 14.33 -9.34 -4.17
N ILE A 184 13.48 -10.16 -3.58
CA ILE A 184 13.75 -11.59 -3.33
C ILE A 184 14.02 -12.36 -4.64
N ASP A 185 13.31 -12.01 -5.72
CA ASP A 185 13.49 -12.60 -7.06
C ASP A 185 14.86 -12.28 -7.66
N THR A 186 15.40 -11.10 -7.41
CA THR A 186 16.75 -10.72 -7.85
C THR A 186 17.83 -11.60 -7.17
N PHE A 187 17.58 -12.00 -5.92
CA PHE A 187 18.49 -12.88 -5.17
C PHE A 187 18.30 -14.35 -5.50
N LEU A 188 17.20 -14.77 -6.13
CA LEU A 188 16.96 -16.16 -6.55
C LEU A 188 18.05 -16.69 -7.48
N VAL A 189 18.69 -15.82 -8.27
CA VAL A 189 19.78 -16.17 -9.18
C VAL A 189 20.99 -16.76 -8.44
N PHE A 190 21.16 -16.40 -7.17
CA PHE A 190 22.29 -16.86 -6.34
C PHE A 190 21.94 -18.08 -5.46
N LEU A 191 20.67 -18.52 -5.44
CA LEU A 191 20.24 -19.63 -4.60
C LEU A 191 20.27 -20.97 -5.36
N PRO A 192 20.54 -22.11 -4.64
CA PRO A 192 20.41 -23.45 -5.21
C PRO A 192 18.97 -23.72 -5.67
N SER A 193 18.83 -24.49 -6.77
CA SER A 193 17.54 -24.79 -7.40
C SER A 193 16.46 -25.36 -6.46
N ASN A 194 16.84 -26.08 -5.43
CA ASN A 194 15.91 -26.67 -4.46
C ASN A 194 15.20 -25.64 -3.56
N ILE A 195 15.77 -24.45 -3.42
CA ILE A 195 15.23 -23.37 -2.57
C ILE A 195 14.48 -22.34 -3.43
N VAL A 196 14.85 -22.23 -4.71
CA VAL A 196 14.29 -21.26 -5.67
C VAL A 196 12.77 -21.42 -5.78
N GLU A 197 12.27 -22.66 -5.88
CA GLU A 197 10.84 -22.94 -6.05
C GLU A 197 10.01 -22.50 -4.84
N PHE A 198 10.50 -22.69 -3.62
CA PHE A 198 9.83 -22.25 -2.40
C PHE A 198 9.89 -20.73 -2.21
N VAL A 199 11.04 -20.12 -2.52
CA VAL A 199 11.26 -18.69 -2.33
C VAL A 199 10.53 -17.86 -3.41
N SER A 200 10.38 -18.39 -4.63
CA SER A 200 9.61 -17.76 -5.70
C SER A 200 8.13 -17.56 -5.31
N TYR A 201 7.56 -18.50 -4.54
CA TYR A 201 6.20 -18.36 -4.01
C TYR A 201 6.02 -17.18 -3.05
N ILE A 202 7.08 -16.70 -2.42
CA ILE A 202 7.05 -15.60 -1.43
C ILE A 202 7.34 -14.25 -2.11
N SER A 203 7.87 -14.27 -3.35
CA SER A 203 8.23 -13.02 -4.05
C SER A 203 6.99 -12.22 -4.44
N ALA A 204 6.90 -11.01 -3.89
CA ALA A 204 5.83 -10.05 -4.22
C ALA A 204 5.95 -9.56 -5.67
N ASP A 205 7.17 -9.41 -6.19
CA ASP A 205 7.43 -8.89 -7.52
C ASP A 205 7.10 -9.92 -8.61
N MET A 206 7.39 -11.22 -8.40
CA MET A 206 7.02 -12.26 -9.36
C MET A 206 5.50 -12.38 -9.54
N HIS A 207 4.74 -12.41 -8.45
CA HIS A 207 3.28 -12.42 -8.51
C HIS A 207 2.72 -11.15 -9.17
N PHE A 208 3.31 -10.00 -8.87
CA PHE A 208 2.92 -8.75 -9.48
C PHE A 208 3.17 -8.75 -11.00
N ARG A 209 4.34 -9.19 -11.45
CA ARG A 209 4.69 -9.27 -12.88
C ARG A 209 3.82 -10.27 -13.64
N SER A 210 3.50 -11.42 -13.06
CA SER A 210 2.60 -12.40 -13.69
C SER A 210 1.22 -11.79 -13.95
N ILE A 211 0.67 -11.08 -12.97
CA ILE A 211 -0.63 -10.39 -13.10
C ILE A 211 -0.56 -9.26 -14.13
N THR A 212 0.52 -8.47 -14.16
CA THR A 212 0.69 -7.37 -15.13
C THR A 212 0.91 -7.84 -16.56
N GLN A 213 1.41 -9.05 -16.75
CA GLN A 213 1.56 -9.67 -18.07
C GLN A 213 0.30 -10.40 -18.54
N GLY A 214 -0.74 -10.46 -17.71
CA GLY A 214 -1.99 -11.12 -18.03
C GLY A 214 -1.95 -12.65 -17.87
N ILE A 215 -0.91 -13.18 -17.28
CA ILE A 215 -0.78 -14.61 -16.95
C ILE A 215 -1.32 -14.78 -15.53
N ILE A 216 -2.57 -15.18 -15.42
CA ILE A 216 -3.19 -15.57 -14.14
C ILE A 216 -3.00 -17.08 -14.04
N ASP A 217 -2.01 -17.50 -13.27
CA ASP A 217 -1.83 -18.90 -12.86
C ASP A 217 -2.75 -19.23 -11.67
#